data_77593945a3145f3b4f2404d2547686cb
#
_entry.id   77593945a3145f3b4f2404d2547686cb
#
_cell.length_a   1.000
_cell.length_b   1.000
_cell.length_c   1.000
_cell.angle_alpha   90.00
_cell.angle_beta   90.00
_cell.angle_gamma   90.00
#
_symmetry.space_group_name_H-M   'P 1'
#
loop_
_entity.id
_entity.type
_entity.pdbx_description
1 polymer ?
#
loop_
_entity_poly.entity_id
_entity_poly.type
_entity_poly.pdbx_seq_one_letter_code
_entity_poly.pdbx_strand_id
1 'polypeptide(L)'
;NPLFKDFADNSQVWMSHGDTITAIPEDYKCIASTANVKFAAYASTSQPVWAVQFHPEVFHTLQGTQLLKNFVVDICGSKQDWSADSFVDTTVRELKDQLGDDKVILGLSGGVDSSVAAVLLHKAIGKNLTCIFVDHGMLRKNEFHDVMKDYEGLGLNVIGVDASEKFFADQIGRASCRERV
;
A
#
# COMPACT_ATOMS: atom_id res chain seq x y z
N ASN A 1 -10.90 10.76 -26.69
CA ASN A 1 -9.58 10.50 -26.12
C ASN A 1 -9.52 9.08 -25.59
N PRO A 2 -8.46 8.29 -25.83
CA PRO A 2 -8.40 6.89 -25.39
C PRO A 2 -8.54 6.73 -23.87
N LEU A 3 -8.04 7.68 -23.07
CA LEU A 3 -8.18 7.64 -21.61
C LEU A 3 -9.64 7.64 -21.14
N PHE A 4 -10.53 8.34 -21.86
CA PHE A 4 -11.97 8.47 -21.56
C PHE A 4 -12.84 7.58 -22.46
N LYS A 5 -12.30 6.51 -23.04
CA LYS A 5 -13.08 5.55 -23.79
C LYS A 5 -14.16 4.94 -22.90
N ASP A 6 -15.38 4.87 -23.41
CA ASP A 6 -16.56 4.35 -22.69
C ASP A 6 -16.90 5.10 -21.38
N PHE A 7 -16.41 6.34 -21.24
CA PHE A 7 -16.73 7.21 -20.13
C PHE A 7 -18.00 8.00 -20.43
N ALA A 8 -18.96 8.04 -19.52
CA ALA A 8 -20.18 8.80 -19.69
C ALA A 8 -19.91 10.30 -19.59
N ASP A 9 -20.56 11.08 -20.42
CA ASP A 9 -20.56 12.54 -20.29
C ASP A 9 -21.15 12.95 -18.93
N ASN A 10 -20.56 13.97 -18.31
CA ASN A 10 -20.94 14.47 -16.99
C ASN A 10 -20.82 13.44 -15.86
N SER A 11 -19.90 12.49 -15.98
CA SER A 11 -19.59 11.56 -14.90
C SER A 11 -19.02 12.28 -13.68
N GLN A 12 -19.45 11.87 -12.48
CA GLN A 12 -18.94 12.42 -11.23
C GLN A 12 -17.48 11.99 -11.01
N VAL A 13 -16.64 12.95 -10.65
CA VAL A 13 -15.24 12.74 -10.23
C VAL A 13 -14.98 13.41 -8.89
N TRP A 14 -14.08 12.83 -8.10
CA TRP A 14 -13.68 13.38 -6.82
C TRP A 14 -12.40 14.19 -6.95
N MET A 15 -12.42 15.41 -6.45
CA MET A 15 -11.28 16.31 -6.39
C MET A 15 -10.99 16.71 -4.94
N SER A 16 -9.72 16.70 -4.56
CA SER A 16 -9.24 17.14 -3.24
C SER A 16 -7.94 17.92 -3.44
N HIS A 17 -8.03 19.21 -3.71
CA HIS A 17 -6.89 20.08 -3.96
C HIS A 17 -7.16 21.51 -3.50
N GLY A 18 -6.13 22.21 -2.98
CA GLY A 18 -6.19 23.63 -2.62
C GLY A 18 -5.94 24.56 -3.82
N ASP A 19 -5.11 24.08 -4.77
CA ASP A 19 -4.73 24.84 -5.96
C ASP A 19 -5.32 24.19 -7.23
N THR A 20 -5.50 24.98 -8.28
CA THR A 20 -5.98 24.50 -9.56
C THR A 20 -5.04 24.90 -10.70
N ILE A 21 -4.99 24.08 -11.74
CA ILE A 21 -4.18 24.34 -12.94
C ILE A 21 -4.89 25.42 -13.77
N THR A 22 -4.23 26.57 -13.94
CA THR A 22 -4.76 27.71 -14.68
C THR A 22 -4.31 27.78 -16.14
N ALA A 23 -3.16 27.14 -16.45
CA ALA A 23 -2.60 27.05 -17.79
C ALA A 23 -1.89 25.71 -17.99
N ILE A 24 -1.89 25.22 -19.22
CA ILE A 24 -1.15 24.02 -19.66
C ILE A 24 -0.17 24.41 -20.76
N PRO A 25 0.94 23.65 -20.94
CA PRO A 25 1.92 23.93 -22.02
C PRO A 25 1.27 23.84 -23.41
N GLU A 26 1.89 24.48 -24.42
CA GLU A 26 1.34 24.56 -25.78
C GLU A 26 1.19 23.19 -26.47
N ASP A 27 2.05 22.24 -26.11
CA ASP A 27 2.03 20.86 -26.61
C ASP A 27 1.04 19.95 -25.86
N TYR A 28 0.20 20.54 -25.01
CA TYR A 28 -0.89 19.83 -24.31
C TYR A 28 -2.25 20.36 -24.69
N LYS A 29 -3.24 19.50 -24.67
CA LYS A 29 -4.65 19.85 -24.86
C LYS A 29 -5.52 19.39 -23.72
N CYS A 30 -6.50 20.21 -23.36
CA CYS A 30 -7.54 19.83 -22.43
C CYS A 30 -8.37 18.67 -23.01
N ILE A 31 -8.59 17.62 -22.23
CA ILE A 31 -9.39 16.45 -22.60
C ILE A 31 -10.60 16.22 -21.70
N ALA A 32 -10.63 16.88 -20.52
CA ALA A 32 -11.82 16.96 -19.68
C ALA A 32 -11.79 18.23 -18.82
N SER A 33 -12.98 18.75 -18.51
CA SER A 33 -13.21 19.89 -17.63
C SER A 33 -14.41 19.63 -16.73
N THR A 34 -14.51 20.40 -15.65
CA THR A 34 -15.72 20.50 -14.82
C THR A 34 -16.22 21.94 -14.81
N ALA A 35 -17.36 22.20 -14.17
CA ALA A 35 -17.86 23.57 -14.02
C ALA A 35 -16.87 24.52 -13.35
N ASN A 36 -16.05 23.99 -12.42
CA ASN A 36 -15.14 24.78 -11.58
C ASN A 36 -13.66 24.60 -11.95
N VAL A 37 -13.31 23.57 -12.71
CA VAL A 37 -11.91 23.23 -13.04
C VAL A 37 -11.78 23.09 -14.55
N LYS A 38 -11.12 24.07 -15.17
CA LYS A 38 -10.92 24.14 -16.62
C LYS A 38 -10.09 22.96 -17.15
N PHE A 39 -9.03 22.60 -16.45
CA PHE A 39 -8.08 21.54 -16.84
C PHE A 39 -8.18 20.34 -15.87
N ALA A 40 -9.38 19.75 -15.77
CA ALA A 40 -9.58 18.56 -14.96
C ALA A 40 -8.79 17.35 -15.48
N ALA A 41 -8.57 17.28 -16.80
CA ALA A 41 -7.65 16.37 -17.44
C ALA A 41 -7.08 16.99 -18.73
N TYR A 42 -5.83 16.67 -19.04
CA TYR A 42 -5.15 17.10 -20.24
C TYR A 42 -4.14 16.06 -20.71
N ALA A 43 -3.81 16.10 -21.99
CA ALA A 43 -2.89 15.15 -22.59
C ALA A 43 -1.90 15.86 -23.52
N SER A 44 -0.69 15.36 -23.60
CA SER A 44 0.28 15.81 -24.60
C SER A 44 -0.19 15.45 -26.01
N THR A 45 0.14 16.31 -26.96
CA THR A 45 -0.09 16.10 -28.39
C THR A 45 1.04 15.39 -29.07
N SER A 46 2.21 15.35 -28.44
CA SER A 46 3.49 14.84 -28.99
C SER A 46 4.04 13.62 -28.23
N GLN A 47 3.59 13.37 -27.01
CA GLN A 47 4.08 12.29 -26.17
C GLN A 47 2.92 11.49 -25.54
N PRO A 48 3.17 10.22 -25.13
CA PRO A 48 2.16 9.40 -24.45
C PRO A 48 2.02 9.80 -22.97
N VAL A 49 1.61 11.04 -22.70
CA VAL A 49 1.45 11.61 -21.36
C VAL A 49 0.02 12.10 -21.18
N TRP A 50 -0.61 11.64 -20.12
CA TRP A 50 -1.93 12.06 -19.66
C TRP A 50 -1.86 12.54 -18.23
N ALA A 51 -2.60 13.56 -17.91
CA ALA A 51 -2.69 14.10 -16.56
C ALA A 51 -4.15 14.27 -16.18
N VAL A 52 -4.47 13.97 -14.92
CA VAL A 52 -5.77 14.17 -14.30
C VAL A 52 -5.58 14.90 -12.97
N GLN A 53 -6.48 15.82 -12.63
CA GLN A 53 -6.45 16.55 -11.37
C GLN A 53 -7.38 15.92 -10.31
N PHE A 54 -8.22 14.98 -10.71
CA PHE A 54 -9.10 14.24 -9.82
C PHE A 54 -8.51 12.88 -9.44
N HIS A 55 -9.09 12.25 -8.43
CA HIS A 55 -8.70 10.95 -7.91
C HIS A 55 -9.51 9.84 -8.59
N PRO A 56 -8.95 9.12 -9.58
CA PRO A 56 -9.66 8.01 -10.22
C PRO A 56 -9.73 6.75 -9.33
N GLU A 57 -8.87 6.64 -8.33
CA GLU A 57 -8.75 5.46 -7.46
C GLU A 57 -9.81 5.39 -6.36
N VAL A 58 -10.49 6.50 -6.05
CA VAL A 58 -11.48 6.53 -4.98
C VAL A 58 -12.88 6.20 -5.48
N PHE A 59 -13.70 5.60 -4.63
CA PHE A 59 -15.05 5.17 -4.99
C PHE A 59 -16.01 6.32 -5.37
N HIS A 60 -15.72 7.55 -4.94
CA HIS A 60 -16.49 8.75 -5.30
C HIS A 60 -16.31 9.15 -6.77
N THR A 61 -15.28 8.66 -7.46
CA THR A 61 -15.12 8.78 -8.90
C THR A 61 -15.81 7.57 -9.55
N LEU A 62 -17.04 7.76 -10.00
CA LEU A 62 -17.93 6.65 -10.39
C LEU A 62 -17.37 5.75 -11.49
N GLN A 63 -16.64 6.30 -12.44
CA GLN A 63 -16.01 5.54 -13.53
C GLN A 63 -14.48 5.50 -13.43
N GLY A 64 -13.92 5.68 -12.21
CA GLY A 64 -12.49 5.70 -11.98
C GLY A 64 -11.81 4.39 -12.38
N THR A 65 -12.42 3.25 -12.07
CA THR A 65 -11.91 1.92 -12.48
C THR A 65 -11.84 1.80 -14.01
N GLN A 66 -12.83 2.33 -14.74
CA GLN A 66 -12.80 2.32 -16.21
C GLN A 66 -11.65 3.17 -16.74
N LEU A 67 -11.42 4.36 -16.17
CA LEU A 67 -10.30 5.23 -16.55
C LEU A 67 -8.94 4.55 -16.31
N LEU A 68 -8.76 3.96 -15.14
CA LEU A 68 -7.53 3.22 -14.79
C LEU A 68 -7.33 2.03 -15.74
N LYS A 69 -8.37 1.29 -16.07
CA LYS A 69 -8.32 0.21 -17.06
C LYS A 69 -7.91 0.72 -18.43
N ASN A 70 -8.53 1.78 -18.92
CA ASN A 70 -8.18 2.37 -20.21
C ASN A 70 -6.71 2.76 -20.26
N PHE A 71 -6.18 3.33 -19.16
CA PHE A 71 -4.77 3.71 -19.09
C PHE A 71 -3.85 2.48 -19.01
N VAL A 72 -4.05 1.63 -18.00
CA VAL A 72 -3.12 0.51 -17.71
C VAL A 72 -3.18 -0.57 -18.79
N VAL A 73 -4.38 -0.94 -19.21
CA VAL A 73 -4.58 -2.06 -20.15
C VAL A 73 -4.56 -1.58 -21.60
N ASP A 74 -5.40 -0.61 -21.94
CA ASP A 74 -5.62 -0.25 -23.35
C ASP A 74 -4.49 0.65 -23.89
N ILE A 75 -3.97 1.58 -23.08
CA ILE A 75 -2.91 2.52 -23.50
C ILE A 75 -1.52 1.92 -23.25
N CYS A 76 -1.26 1.42 -22.03
CA CYS A 76 0.05 0.88 -21.67
C CYS A 76 0.26 -0.57 -22.14
N GLY A 77 -0.81 -1.27 -22.54
CA GLY A 77 -0.72 -2.67 -22.99
C GLY A 77 -0.32 -3.65 -21.90
N SER A 78 -0.57 -3.30 -20.62
CA SER A 78 -0.21 -4.16 -19.51
C SER A 78 -1.02 -5.45 -19.53
N LYS A 79 -0.35 -6.57 -19.30
CA LYS A 79 -1.00 -7.87 -19.18
C LYS A 79 -1.78 -7.95 -17.87
N GLN A 80 -2.93 -8.62 -17.89
CA GLN A 80 -3.76 -8.86 -16.72
C GLN A 80 -3.49 -10.27 -16.17
N ASP A 81 -2.23 -10.61 -15.98
CA ASP A 81 -1.77 -11.93 -15.56
C ASP A 81 -1.35 -12.01 -14.09
N TRP A 82 -1.46 -10.90 -13.36
CA TRP A 82 -1.23 -10.86 -11.93
C TRP A 82 -2.47 -11.29 -11.14
N SER A 83 -2.28 -12.17 -10.18
CA SER A 83 -3.27 -12.50 -9.14
C SER A 83 -2.59 -12.62 -7.78
N ALA A 84 -3.34 -12.38 -6.71
CA ALA A 84 -2.83 -12.53 -5.35
C ALA A 84 -2.31 -13.95 -5.08
N ASP A 85 -3.01 -14.97 -5.56
CA ASP A 85 -2.60 -16.37 -5.39
C ASP A 85 -1.30 -16.66 -6.13
N SER A 86 -1.17 -16.23 -7.38
CA SER A 86 0.07 -16.42 -8.16
C SER A 86 1.26 -15.66 -7.55
N PHE A 87 1.00 -14.50 -6.96
CA PHE A 87 2.02 -13.75 -6.22
C PHE A 87 2.48 -14.51 -4.98
N VAL A 88 1.55 -15.04 -4.17
CA VAL A 88 1.88 -15.82 -2.97
C VAL A 88 2.72 -17.05 -3.34
N ASP A 89 2.28 -17.83 -4.33
CA ASP A 89 2.98 -19.05 -4.75
C ASP A 89 4.39 -18.77 -5.29
N THR A 90 4.52 -17.70 -6.08
CA THR A 90 5.82 -17.29 -6.62
C THR A 90 6.75 -16.83 -5.51
N THR A 91 6.27 -15.94 -4.62
CA THR A 91 7.05 -15.42 -3.50
C THR A 91 7.49 -16.52 -2.54
N VAL A 92 6.60 -17.44 -2.20
CA VAL A 92 6.94 -18.59 -1.33
C VAL A 92 8.02 -19.46 -1.94
N ARG A 93 7.94 -19.74 -3.25
CA ARG A 93 8.97 -20.49 -3.96
C ARG A 93 10.32 -19.77 -3.97
N GLU A 94 10.33 -18.49 -4.32
CA GLU A 94 11.55 -17.67 -4.33
C GLU A 94 12.19 -17.59 -2.95
N LEU A 95 11.39 -17.37 -1.90
CA LEU A 95 11.88 -17.35 -0.52
C LEU A 95 12.45 -18.73 -0.12
N LYS A 96 11.83 -19.81 -0.51
CA LYS A 96 12.32 -21.17 -0.23
C LYS A 96 13.64 -21.44 -0.94
N ASP A 97 13.76 -21.04 -2.20
CA ASP A 97 14.99 -21.21 -2.98
C ASP A 97 16.13 -20.35 -2.43
N GLN A 98 15.82 -19.12 -1.95
CA GLN A 98 16.81 -18.21 -1.40
C GLN A 98 17.29 -18.60 0.00
N LEU A 99 16.37 -19.05 0.86
CA LEU A 99 16.65 -19.29 2.28
C LEU A 99 17.05 -20.74 2.57
N GLY A 100 16.58 -21.72 1.75
CA GLY A 100 16.86 -23.13 1.97
C GLY A 100 16.51 -23.57 3.40
N ASP A 101 17.53 -24.06 4.11
CA ASP A 101 17.42 -24.54 5.52
C ASP A 101 17.82 -23.47 6.55
N ASP A 102 18.04 -22.23 6.15
CA ASP A 102 18.42 -21.16 7.04
C ASP A 102 17.33 -20.85 8.09
N LYS A 103 17.79 -20.45 9.28
CA LYS A 103 16.93 -19.97 10.36
C LYS A 103 16.73 -18.47 10.23
N VAL A 104 15.48 -18.03 10.25
CA VAL A 104 15.10 -16.63 10.07
C VAL A 104 14.42 -16.10 11.33
N ILE A 105 14.78 -14.88 11.71
CA ILE A 105 14.12 -14.13 12.78
C ILE A 105 13.36 -12.96 12.14
N LEU A 106 12.09 -12.81 12.49
CA LEU A 106 11.24 -11.71 12.04
C LEU A 106 10.70 -10.94 13.25
N GLY A 107 10.93 -9.62 13.29
CA GLY A 107 10.25 -8.72 14.22
C GLY A 107 8.82 -8.44 13.76
N LEU A 108 7.84 -8.68 14.62
CA LEU A 108 6.44 -8.37 14.37
C LEU A 108 6.08 -7.02 14.98
N SER A 109 5.32 -6.23 14.23
CA SER A 109 4.81 -4.93 14.70
C SER A 109 3.32 -4.97 15.09
N GLY A 110 2.64 -6.10 14.89
CA GLY A 110 1.19 -6.20 14.99
C GLY A 110 0.43 -5.62 13.79
N GLY A 111 1.14 -5.04 12.81
CA GLY A 111 0.57 -4.48 11.59
C GLY A 111 0.45 -5.50 10.45
N VAL A 112 -0.33 -5.13 9.42
CA VAL A 112 -0.62 -5.99 8.26
C VAL A 112 0.65 -6.44 7.54
N ASP A 113 1.59 -5.55 7.28
CA ASP A 113 2.79 -5.84 6.48
C ASP A 113 3.67 -6.90 7.14
N SER A 114 3.94 -6.77 8.45
CA SER A 114 4.73 -7.76 9.20
C SER A 114 4.00 -9.10 9.32
N SER A 115 2.67 -9.09 9.40
CA SER A 115 1.85 -10.31 9.44
C SER A 115 1.88 -11.05 8.10
N VAL A 116 1.76 -10.33 6.99
CA VAL A 116 1.88 -10.91 5.64
C VAL A 116 3.26 -11.50 5.42
N ALA A 117 4.33 -10.78 5.80
CA ALA A 117 5.70 -11.28 5.72
C ALA A 117 5.89 -12.56 6.55
N ALA A 118 5.33 -12.61 7.78
CA ALA A 118 5.39 -13.80 8.64
C ALA A 118 4.72 -15.01 8.00
N VAL A 119 3.53 -14.83 7.42
CA VAL A 119 2.78 -15.92 6.77
C VAL A 119 3.52 -16.43 5.52
N LEU A 120 4.06 -15.55 4.68
CA LEU A 120 4.82 -15.93 3.50
C LEU A 120 6.09 -16.69 3.86
N LEU A 121 6.86 -16.20 4.84
CA LEU A 121 8.05 -16.86 5.35
C LEU A 121 7.71 -18.21 6.00
N HIS A 122 6.65 -18.27 6.79
CA HIS A 122 6.20 -19.52 7.39
C HIS A 122 5.82 -20.58 6.34
N LYS A 123 5.13 -20.17 5.27
CA LYS A 123 4.83 -21.06 4.14
C LYS A 123 6.10 -21.54 3.43
N ALA A 124 7.13 -20.71 3.34
CA ALA A 124 8.38 -21.06 2.67
C ALA A 124 9.29 -21.97 3.50
N ILE A 125 9.55 -21.62 4.76
CA ILE A 125 10.58 -22.27 5.61
C ILE A 125 10.03 -22.91 6.90
N GLY A 126 8.74 -22.81 7.16
CA GLY A 126 8.06 -23.48 8.26
C GLY A 126 8.68 -23.17 9.63
N LYS A 127 9.15 -24.22 10.33
CA LYS A 127 9.69 -24.14 11.69
C LYS A 127 11.02 -23.40 11.79
N ASN A 128 11.68 -23.12 10.68
CA ASN A 128 12.92 -22.33 10.65
C ASN A 128 12.64 -20.82 10.85
N LEU A 129 11.38 -20.39 10.81
CA LEU A 129 10.98 -19.04 11.15
C LEU A 129 10.71 -18.91 12.65
N THR A 130 11.33 -17.93 13.29
CA THR A 130 11.00 -17.47 14.65
C THR A 130 10.58 -16.01 14.58
N CYS A 131 9.35 -15.72 14.99
CA CYS A 131 8.84 -14.36 15.07
C CYS A 131 9.01 -13.81 16.50
N ILE A 132 9.34 -12.54 16.63
CA ILE A 132 9.45 -11.86 17.93
C ILE A 132 8.49 -10.68 17.93
N PHE A 133 7.60 -10.67 18.93
CA PHE A 133 6.70 -9.55 19.20
C PHE A 133 7.05 -8.91 20.52
N VAL A 134 7.33 -7.60 20.49
CA VAL A 134 7.83 -6.87 21.66
C VAL A 134 6.74 -5.94 22.22
N ASP A 135 6.42 -6.12 23.51
CA ASP A 135 5.67 -5.11 24.25
C ASP A 135 6.66 -4.05 24.77
N HIS A 136 6.58 -2.87 24.20
CA HIS A 136 7.38 -1.71 24.58
C HIS A 136 6.64 -0.80 25.59
N GLY A 137 5.49 -1.23 26.11
CA GLY A 137 4.68 -0.51 27.09
C GLY A 137 3.79 0.60 26.51
N MET A 138 3.79 0.81 25.19
CA MET A 138 2.97 1.82 24.50
C MET A 138 1.96 1.18 23.53
N LEU A 139 1.74 -0.14 23.65
CA LEU A 139 0.70 -0.84 22.91
C LEU A 139 -0.68 -0.42 23.43
N ARG A 140 -1.70 -0.62 22.59
CA ARG A 140 -3.08 -0.40 23.00
C ARG A 140 -3.48 -1.39 24.09
N LYS A 141 -4.53 -1.06 24.85
CA LYS A 141 -5.04 -1.94 25.88
C LYS A 141 -5.34 -3.33 25.32
N ASN A 142 -4.75 -4.37 25.92
CA ASN A 142 -4.84 -5.78 25.56
C ASN A 142 -4.20 -6.17 24.20
N GLU A 143 -3.65 -5.22 23.44
CA GLU A 143 -3.12 -5.47 22.08
C GLU A 143 -2.06 -6.58 22.07
N PHE A 144 -1.19 -6.63 23.09
CA PHE A 144 -0.18 -7.69 23.18
C PHE A 144 -0.81 -9.09 23.21
N HIS A 145 -1.82 -9.29 24.06
CA HIS A 145 -2.50 -10.57 24.21
C HIS A 145 -3.31 -10.94 22.97
N ASP A 146 -4.02 -9.95 22.41
CA ASP A 146 -4.88 -10.17 21.24
C ASP A 146 -4.02 -10.56 20.01
N VAL A 147 -2.94 -9.83 19.77
CA VAL A 147 -2.00 -10.11 18.68
C VAL A 147 -1.31 -11.47 18.85
N MET A 148 -0.86 -11.81 20.06
CA MET A 148 -0.26 -13.13 20.33
C MET A 148 -1.22 -14.27 20.02
N LYS A 149 -2.48 -14.13 20.44
CA LYS A 149 -3.53 -15.12 20.18
C LYS A 149 -3.83 -15.27 18.68
N ASP A 150 -3.89 -14.16 17.95
CA ASP A 150 -4.14 -14.18 16.51
C ASP A 150 -3.00 -14.91 15.77
N TYR A 151 -1.76 -14.70 16.16
CA TYR A 151 -0.60 -15.38 15.57
C TYR A 151 -0.51 -16.87 15.93
N GLU A 152 -0.93 -17.27 17.12
CA GLU A 152 -1.08 -18.70 17.49
C GLU A 152 -2.07 -19.39 16.54
N GLY A 153 -3.19 -18.73 16.21
CA GLY A 153 -4.18 -19.24 15.27
C GLY A 153 -3.64 -19.44 13.84
N LEU A 154 -2.55 -18.76 13.47
CA LEU A 154 -1.86 -18.90 12.18
C LEU A 154 -0.77 -19.98 12.19
N GLY A 155 -0.50 -20.64 13.32
CA GLY A 155 0.53 -21.67 13.47
C GLY A 155 1.96 -21.12 13.45
N LEU A 156 2.14 -19.82 13.68
CA LEU A 156 3.44 -19.17 13.71
C LEU A 156 4.17 -19.46 15.04
N ASN A 157 5.47 -19.63 14.98
CA ASN A 157 6.33 -19.70 16.17
C ASN A 157 6.64 -18.26 16.63
N VAL A 158 5.87 -17.72 17.57
CA VAL A 158 6.00 -16.34 18.04
C VAL A 158 6.47 -16.32 19.49
N ILE A 159 7.53 -15.54 19.76
CA ILE A 159 8.04 -15.24 21.08
C ILE A 159 7.59 -13.85 21.46
N GLY A 160 6.72 -13.74 22.46
CA GLY A 160 6.35 -12.46 23.08
C GLY A 160 7.39 -12.02 24.09
N VAL A 161 7.86 -10.78 23.98
CA VAL A 161 8.86 -10.20 24.89
C VAL A 161 8.27 -8.95 25.54
N ASP A 162 8.09 -8.97 26.86
CA ASP A 162 7.78 -7.75 27.61
C ASP A 162 9.09 -6.99 27.88
N ALA A 163 9.26 -5.85 27.24
CA ALA A 163 10.36 -4.93 27.41
C ALA A 163 9.91 -3.55 27.91
N SER A 164 8.68 -3.44 28.40
CA SER A 164 8.03 -2.18 28.78
C SER A 164 8.84 -1.38 29.79
N GLU A 165 9.33 -2.01 30.87
CA GLU A 165 10.16 -1.34 31.88
C GLU A 165 11.44 -0.76 31.28
N LYS A 166 12.11 -1.48 30.38
CA LYS A 166 13.33 -1.03 29.73
C LYS A 166 13.05 0.17 28.82
N PHE A 167 12.00 0.10 28.01
CA PHE A 167 11.64 1.20 27.13
C PHE A 167 11.22 2.46 27.92
N PHE A 168 10.51 2.31 29.01
CA PHE A 168 10.17 3.44 29.87
C PHE A 168 11.41 4.04 30.53
N ALA A 169 12.31 3.24 31.05
CA ALA A 169 13.54 3.73 31.67
C ALA A 169 14.46 4.47 30.68
N ASP A 170 14.53 4.00 29.44
CA ASP A 170 15.40 4.59 28.41
C ASP A 170 14.77 5.81 27.71
N GLN A 171 13.45 5.91 27.64
CA GLN A 171 12.75 6.97 26.88
C GLN A 171 12.15 8.07 27.73
N ILE A 172 11.72 7.78 28.95
CA ILE A 172 11.15 8.77 29.86
C ILE A 172 12.30 9.54 30.52
N GLY A 173 12.56 10.73 30.03
CA GLY A 173 13.57 11.64 30.61
C GLY A 173 14.66 12.12 29.66
N ARG A 174 14.73 11.65 28.44
CA ARG A 174 15.66 12.16 27.43
C ARG A 174 15.04 13.36 26.69
N ALA A 175 15.73 14.51 26.73
CA ALA A 175 15.33 15.74 26.04
C ALA A 175 15.07 15.52 24.52
N SER A 176 15.71 14.55 23.91
CA SER A 176 15.53 14.19 22.49
C SER A 176 14.13 13.64 22.14
N CYS A 177 13.36 13.18 23.13
CA CYS A 177 11.98 12.74 22.88
C CYS A 177 10.99 13.93 22.75
N ARG A 178 11.37 15.12 23.22
CA ARG A 178 10.52 16.33 23.16
C ARG A 178 10.63 17.07 21.84
N GLU A 179 11.65 16.84 21.03
CA GLU A 179 11.91 17.57 19.78
C GLU A 179 11.42 16.85 18.52
N ARG A 180 10.76 15.70 18.67
CA ARG A 180 10.27 14.92 17.52
C ARG A 180 8.76 14.77 17.44
N VAL A 181 8.02 15.69 18.03
CA VAL A 181 6.55 15.78 17.88
C VAL A 181 6.23 16.97 17.00
#